data_b76299c56969e4fcca9c502bb281de2e
#
_entry.id   b76299c56969e4fcca9c502bb281de2e
#
_cell.length_a   1.000
_cell.length_b   1.000
_cell.length_c   1.000
_cell.angle_alpha   90.00
_cell.angle_beta   90.00
_cell.angle_gamma   90.00
#
_symmetry.space_group_name_H-M   'P 1'
#
loop_
_entity.id
_entity.type
_entity.pdbx_description
1 polymer ?
#
loop_
_entity_poly.entity_id
_entity_poly.type
_entity_poly.pdbx_seq_one_letter_code
_entity_poly.pdbx_strand_id
1 'polypeptide(L)'
;MSTKEQSVILLRKAALAMMAFEWIQVAMGSVSISSVLVLACVIVIPFPFYAALLWPIKRLASAAKIRKVVFWCLAFRAFMPIIGNVFANELLRIAPQVAVGVIAIILIINFTPDKFAIKFGFAQKWLFIPAIVLFYMAGFVPPSIHQTAVSSEEYSDDSPNIVLLSWDTVRADVLSLYGGTGLDTPNLDKFASRSVVFNDAVAHTPITGPEHSLMLSGLLPPSNGLRANVVSKMPDSVVTLPEMLSGKGYATGGFVSAYPMLGRFGFQQGFSVYNDIMGNQPLIRFKQLSPREIFWAGLLYPFLRASTKAFTSGPVVQERAIEWLNQQNREQPYFMFLHLYDAHAPYTPSPQFEKIALERIHSATPAAFDGNDAESMARYRAEIAMLDSFFGELLIEIEKRDPGLANTLIILTSDHGECFGEGGIHFNHVPSLFEATQHIPLVIHFPKDAGAGMRVNETVTHLDILPTCMFATGDDLESLPQDVATYPLQLAYSKRGMGYDMRGVYLEAQQTTLGDDRLRGWRTAEHKYLISRSGQEQLFDYRTNEVENKLSKEPKLAVDIKATLLNFFNALPILDGSVLSISAQDERAMGDLGYTD
;
A
#
# COMPACT_ATOMS: atom_id res chain seq x y z
N MET A 1 -0.44 38.23 -46.27
CA MET A 1 0.48 37.14 -45.80
C MET A 1 0.19 35.92 -46.67
N SER A 2 1.24 35.38 -47.30
CA SER A 2 1.10 34.16 -48.09
C SER A 2 0.81 32.95 -47.16
N THR A 3 0.13 31.94 -47.69
CA THR A 3 -0.12 30.67 -46.96
C THR A 3 1.15 30.04 -46.39
N LYS A 4 2.30 30.36 -46.98
CA LYS A 4 3.64 29.93 -46.57
C LYS A 4 4.10 30.67 -45.30
N GLU A 5 3.80 31.93 -45.14
CA GLU A 5 4.11 32.74 -43.94
C GLU A 5 3.23 32.34 -42.75
N GLN A 6 1.95 32.07 -43.00
CA GLN A 6 1.02 31.58 -41.95
C GLN A 6 1.44 30.21 -41.40
N SER A 7 1.91 29.29 -42.26
CA SER A 7 2.40 27.98 -41.83
C SER A 7 3.69 28.05 -41.00
N VAL A 8 4.60 28.98 -41.32
CA VAL A 8 5.84 29.19 -40.54
C VAL A 8 5.53 29.81 -39.16
N ILE A 9 4.56 30.75 -39.11
CA ILE A 9 4.13 31.36 -37.84
C ILE A 9 3.44 30.31 -36.94
N LEU A 10 2.62 29.43 -37.51
CA LEU A 10 1.94 28.35 -36.76
C LEU A 10 2.94 27.34 -36.21
N LEU A 11 3.95 26.95 -36.98
CA LEU A 11 5.04 26.07 -36.55
C LEU A 11 5.89 26.71 -35.43
N ARG A 12 6.20 28.00 -35.50
CA ARG A 12 6.92 28.71 -34.43
C ARG A 12 6.10 28.82 -33.17
N LYS A 13 4.79 29.07 -33.24
CA LYS A 13 3.90 29.12 -32.09
C LYS A 13 3.74 27.74 -31.45
N ALA A 14 3.64 26.66 -32.24
CA ALA A 14 3.60 25.29 -31.72
C ALA A 14 4.89 24.89 -31.03
N ALA A 15 6.07 25.23 -31.58
CA ALA A 15 7.36 24.97 -30.98
C ALA A 15 7.55 25.75 -29.66
N LEU A 16 7.16 27.02 -29.62
CA LEU A 16 7.20 27.84 -28.39
C LEU A 16 6.24 27.36 -27.32
N ALA A 17 5.04 26.90 -27.68
CA ALA A 17 4.08 26.32 -26.76
C ALA A 17 4.60 25.00 -26.16
N MET A 18 5.26 24.17 -26.97
CA MET A 18 5.88 22.93 -26.50
C MET A 18 7.07 23.20 -25.54
N MET A 19 7.92 24.17 -25.86
CA MET A 19 9.00 24.58 -24.97
C MET A 19 8.49 25.17 -23.65
N ALA A 20 7.45 26.00 -23.69
CA ALA A 20 6.84 26.55 -22.48
C ALA A 20 6.22 25.45 -21.58
N PHE A 21 5.60 24.44 -22.19
CA PHE A 21 5.06 23.29 -21.46
C PHE A 21 6.15 22.45 -20.78
N GLU A 22 7.30 22.24 -21.45
CA GLU A 22 8.46 21.56 -20.87
C GLU A 22 9.07 22.35 -19.70
N TRP A 23 9.14 23.67 -19.83
CA TRP A 23 9.61 24.55 -18.74
C TRP A 23 8.67 24.52 -17.52
N ILE A 24 7.37 24.47 -17.74
CA ILE A 24 6.39 24.36 -16.65
C ILE A 24 6.54 23.02 -15.93
N GLN A 25 6.76 21.92 -16.62
CA GLN A 25 6.99 20.61 -16.00
C GLN A 25 8.29 20.54 -15.18
N VAL A 26 9.34 21.21 -15.65
CA VAL A 26 10.62 21.32 -14.93
C VAL A 26 10.48 22.22 -13.68
N ALA A 27 9.68 23.27 -13.76
CA ALA A 27 9.47 24.21 -12.63
C ALA A 27 8.57 23.64 -11.53
N MET A 28 7.76 22.60 -11.83
CA MET A 28 6.82 21.99 -10.89
C MET A 28 7.35 20.75 -10.18
N GLY A 29 8.55 20.25 -10.52
CA GLY A 29 9.16 19.07 -9.91
C GLY A 29 10.50 19.40 -9.25
N SER A 30 10.73 18.98 -8.01
CA SER A 30 12.03 19.02 -7.35
C SER A 30 13.02 18.10 -8.09
N VAL A 31 14.07 18.69 -8.66
CA VAL A 31 14.99 18.03 -9.58
C VAL A 31 16.26 17.58 -8.86
N SER A 32 16.54 16.27 -8.81
CA SER A 32 17.85 15.76 -8.38
C SER A 32 18.93 15.95 -9.47
N ILE A 33 20.22 15.93 -9.09
CA ILE A 33 21.38 16.15 -9.99
C ILE A 33 21.38 15.18 -11.20
N SER A 34 20.87 13.95 -11.04
CA SER A 34 20.71 12.99 -12.14
C SER A 34 19.70 13.46 -13.19
N SER A 35 18.72 14.26 -12.78
CA SER A 35 17.71 14.85 -13.67
C SER A 35 18.27 15.99 -14.53
N VAL A 36 19.35 16.67 -14.11
CA VAL A 36 20.01 17.71 -14.91
C VAL A 36 20.70 17.09 -16.14
N LEU A 37 21.27 15.91 -16.01
CA LEU A 37 21.84 15.17 -17.15
C LEU A 37 20.77 14.71 -18.12
N VAL A 38 19.63 14.22 -17.63
CA VAL A 38 18.47 13.87 -18.45
C VAL A 38 17.89 15.11 -19.12
N LEU A 39 17.83 16.25 -18.40
CA LEU A 39 17.37 17.53 -18.93
C LEU A 39 18.30 18.04 -20.04
N ALA A 40 19.62 17.93 -19.86
CA ALA A 40 20.61 18.24 -20.88
C ALA A 40 20.45 17.35 -22.12
N CYS A 41 20.19 16.05 -21.94
CA CYS A 41 19.91 15.12 -23.05
C CYS A 41 18.59 15.41 -23.74
N VAL A 42 17.55 15.82 -23.01
CA VAL A 42 16.21 16.11 -23.56
C VAL A 42 16.16 17.47 -24.26
N ILE A 43 16.93 18.46 -23.78
CA ILE A 43 16.91 19.83 -24.35
C ILE A 43 18.08 20.06 -25.32
N VAL A 44 19.29 19.65 -24.97
CA VAL A 44 20.51 19.98 -25.73
C VAL A 44 20.68 19.09 -26.96
N ILE A 45 20.38 17.80 -26.85
CA ILE A 45 20.49 16.86 -27.99
C ILE A 45 19.40 17.08 -29.04
N PRO A 46 18.10 17.29 -28.67
CA PRO A 46 17.05 17.59 -29.66
C PRO A 46 17.19 18.95 -30.30
N PHE A 47 17.78 19.95 -29.63
CA PHE A 47 17.84 21.31 -30.17
C PHE A 47 18.64 21.42 -31.48
N PRO A 48 19.83 20.86 -31.65
CA PRO A 48 20.52 20.79 -32.94
C PRO A 48 19.77 19.93 -33.95
N PHE A 49 19.10 18.87 -33.50
CA PHE A 49 18.31 17.99 -34.35
C PHE A 49 17.06 18.71 -34.89
N TYR A 50 16.33 19.44 -34.03
CA TYR A 50 15.21 20.29 -34.46
C TYR A 50 15.68 21.46 -35.31
N ALA A 51 16.81 22.06 -35.01
CA ALA A 51 17.40 23.11 -35.84
C ALA A 51 17.83 22.58 -37.23
N ALA A 52 18.42 21.39 -37.28
CA ALA A 52 18.79 20.72 -38.54
C ALA A 52 17.57 20.26 -39.34
N LEU A 53 16.51 19.83 -38.67
CA LEU A 53 15.21 19.49 -39.29
C LEU A 53 14.46 20.72 -39.80
N LEU A 54 14.56 21.88 -39.12
CA LEU A 54 13.92 23.13 -39.51
C LEU A 54 14.67 23.87 -40.60
N TRP A 55 15.98 23.63 -40.77
CA TRP A 55 16.78 24.25 -41.84
C TRP A 55 16.29 23.86 -43.26
N PRO A 56 16.02 22.58 -43.59
CA PRO A 56 15.51 22.21 -44.91
C PRO A 56 14.06 22.67 -45.14
N ILE A 57 13.26 22.95 -44.10
CA ILE A 57 11.85 23.39 -44.24
C ILE A 57 11.75 24.71 -45.00
N LYS A 58 12.77 25.58 -44.95
CA LYS A 58 12.84 26.79 -45.81
C LYS A 58 12.90 26.45 -47.30
N ARG A 59 13.27 25.23 -47.67
CA ARG A 59 13.38 24.75 -49.07
C ARG A 59 12.27 23.78 -49.48
N LEU A 60 11.37 23.37 -48.53
CA LEU A 60 10.29 22.43 -48.82
C LEU A 60 9.08 23.15 -49.47
N ALA A 61 8.87 22.88 -50.73
CA ALA A 61 7.88 23.59 -51.57
C ALA A 61 6.42 23.13 -51.38
N SER A 62 6.09 22.16 -50.50
CA SER A 62 4.72 21.67 -50.33
C SER A 62 4.32 21.37 -48.88
N ALA A 63 3.06 21.67 -48.54
CA ALA A 63 2.46 21.39 -47.23
C ALA A 63 2.44 19.90 -46.87
N ALA A 64 2.56 18.99 -47.85
CA ALA A 64 2.60 17.55 -47.64
C ALA A 64 3.94 17.11 -47.04
N LYS A 65 5.07 17.72 -47.42
CA LYS A 65 6.38 17.42 -46.87
C LYS A 65 6.54 17.95 -45.45
N ILE A 66 5.95 19.11 -45.14
CA ILE A 66 5.93 19.67 -43.78
C ILE A 66 5.13 18.76 -42.83
N ARG A 67 3.97 18.24 -43.29
CA ARG A 67 3.19 17.28 -42.50
C ARG A 67 3.93 15.98 -42.21
N LYS A 68 4.72 15.45 -43.15
CA LYS A 68 5.57 14.26 -42.93
C LYS A 68 6.63 14.52 -41.85
N VAL A 69 7.30 15.67 -41.91
CA VAL A 69 8.33 16.03 -40.90
C VAL A 69 7.73 16.18 -39.49
N VAL A 70 6.58 16.87 -39.39
CA VAL A 70 5.89 17.03 -38.09
C VAL A 70 5.43 15.68 -37.54
N PHE A 71 4.91 14.78 -38.39
CA PHE A 71 4.54 13.43 -38.01
C PHE A 71 5.73 12.62 -37.47
N TRP A 72 6.89 12.70 -38.16
CA TRP A 72 8.10 12.00 -37.69
C TRP A 72 8.65 12.57 -36.38
N CYS A 73 8.58 13.88 -36.16
CA CYS A 73 8.98 14.47 -34.88
C CYS A 73 8.07 14.02 -33.73
N LEU A 74 6.76 13.95 -33.96
CA LEU A 74 5.80 13.47 -32.97
C LEU A 74 5.94 11.96 -32.70
N ALA A 75 6.18 11.16 -33.76
CA ALA A 75 6.43 9.73 -33.64
C ALA A 75 7.72 9.44 -32.88
N PHE A 76 8.82 10.14 -33.18
CA PHE A 76 10.09 10.02 -32.47
C PHE A 76 9.96 10.37 -31.00
N ARG A 77 9.23 11.44 -30.69
CA ARG A 77 8.98 11.84 -29.31
C ARG A 77 8.12 10.84 -28.54
N ALA A 78 7.15 10.21 -29.17
CA ALA A 78 6.35 9.13 -28.57
C ALA A 78 7.19 7.86 -28.31
N PHE A 79 8.27 7.66 -29.09
CA PHE A 79 9.17 6.50 -28.96
C PHE A 79 10.28 6.68 -27.90
N MET A 80 10.72 7.91 -27.61
CA MET A 80 11.85 8.16 -26.70
C MET A 80 11.59 7.70 -25.25
N PRO A 81 10.41 7.85 -24.65
CA PRO A 81 10.12 7.29 -23.32
C PRO A 81 10.12 5.76 -23.31
N ILE A 82 9.72 5.13 -24.42
CA ILE A 82 9.75 3.67 -24.60
C ILE A 82 11.20 3.18 -24.65
N ILE A 83 12.08 3.90 -25.35
CA ILE A 83 13.50 3.61 -25.41
C ILE A 83 14.15 3.78 -24.02
N GLY A 84 13.82 4.83 -23.28
CA GLY A 84 14.32 5.09 -21.92
C GLY A 84 13.92 4.00 -20.91
N ASN A 85 12.69 3.52 -20.98
CA ASN A 85 12.22 2.42 -20.13
C ASN A 85 12.74 1.03 -20.57
N VAL A 86 13.01 0.85 -21.87
CA VAL A 86 13.58 -0.39 -22.43
C VAL A 86 15.05 -0.57 -22.05
N PHE A 87 15.81 0.52 -21.88
CA PHE A 87 17.19 0.45 -21.38
C PHE A 87 17.31 0.12 -19.89
N ALA A 88 16.20 0.17 -19.14
CA ALA A 88 16.16 -0.19 -17.72
C ALA A 88 15.46 -1.55 -17.48
N ASN A 89 16.08 -2.65 -17.88
CA ASN A 89 15.84 -4.02 -17.38
C ASN A 89 14.72 -4.93 -17.92
N GLU A 90 13.91 -4.55 -18.94
CA GLU A 90 12.96 -5.53 -19.54
C GLU A 90 13.22 -5.85 -21.04
N LEU A 91 14.40 -5.65 -21.52
CA LEU A 91 14.78 -5.77 -22.95
C LEU A 91 14.47 -7.14 -23.58
N LEU A 92 14.46 -8.22 -22.82
CA LEU A 92 14.34 -9.58 -23.36
C LEU A 92 12.89 -10.06 -23.56
N ARG A 93 11.89 -9.46 -22.91
CA ARG A 93 10.49 -9.86 -23.04
C ARG A 93 9.69 -9.06 -24.07
N ILE A 94 10.05 -7.80 -24.29
CA ILE A 94 9.31 -6.89 -25.19
C ILE A 94 10.00 -6.71 -26.55
N ALA A 95 11.29 -7.03 -26.65
CA ALA A 95 12.08 -6.88 -27.87
C ALA A 95 11.47 -7.55 -29.14
N PRO A 96 10.90 -8.77 -29.09
CA PRO A 96 10.30 -9.38 -30.27
C PRO A 96 9.05 -8.66 -30.76
N GLN A 97 8.22 -8.16 -29.83
CA GLN A 97 6.93 -7.49 -30.15
C GLN A 97 7.17 -6.08 -30.70
N VAL A 98 8.13 -5.35 -30.12
CA VAL A 98 8.55 -4.04 -30.62
C VAL A 98 9.21 -4.18 -32.00
N ALA A 99 10.07 -5.19 -32.21
CA ALA A 99 10.70 -5.44 -33.50
C ALA A 99 9.66 -5.77 -34.59
N VAL A 100 8.66 -6.59 -34.30
CA VAL A 100 7.56 -6.90 -35.24
C VAL A 100 6.73 -5.65 -35.56
N GLY A 101 6.42 -4.81 -34.58
CA GLY A 101 5.70 -3.55 -34.78
C GLY A 101 6.49 -2.55 -35.64
N VAL A 102 7.78 -2.38 -35.38
CA VAL A 102 8.68 -1.51 -36.16
C VAL A 102 8.85 -2.03 -37.59
N ILE A 103 9.04 -3.34 -37.76
CA ILE A 103 9.13 -3.97 -39.09
C ILE A 103 7.83 -3.80 -39.87
N ALA A 104 6.68 -3.99 -39.25
CA ALA A 104 5.38 -3.77 -39.88
C ALA A 104 5.20 -2.31 -40.35
N ILE A 105 5.58 -1.35 -39.52
CA ILE A 105 5.55 0.08 -39.86
C ILE A 105 6.50 0.40 -41.02
N ILE A 106 7.72 -0.14 -41.00
CA ILE A 106 8.73 0.03 -42.06
C ILE A 106 8.22 -0.59 -43.37
N LEU A 107 7.63 -1.78 -43.32
CA LEU A 107 7.06 -2.44 -44.51
C LEU A 107 5.89 -1.65 -45.08
N ILE A 108 4.97 -1.15 -44.25
CA ILE A 108 3.85 -0.32 -44.69
C ILE A 108 4.33 0.99 -45.35
N ILE A 109 5.38 1.61 -44.81
CA ILE A 109 5.91 2.87 -45.37
C ILE A 109 6.68 2.65 -46.66
N ASN A 110 7.42 1.56 -46.80
CA ASN A 110 8.28 1.32 -47.96
C ASN A 110 7.59 0.60 -49.12
N PHE A 111 6.53 -0.16 -48.87
CA PHE A 111 5.83 -0.97 -49.88
C PHE A 111 4.51 -0.37 -50.36
N THR A 112 4.09 0.83 -49.91
CA THR A 112 2.94 1.55 -50.53
C THR A 112 3.43 2.39 -51.72
N PRO A 113 3.13 1.99 -52.96
CA PRO A 113 3.48 2.78 -54.14
C PRO A 113 2.78 4.14 -54.07
N ASP A 114 3.48 5.22 -54.48
CA ASP A 114 2.96 6.60 -54.46
C ASP A 114 1.61 6.78 -55.17
N LYS A 115 1.26 5.88 -56.09
CA LYS A 115 -0.03 5.85 -56.79
C LYS A 115 -1.20 5.37 -55.93
N PHE A 116 -0.98 4.64 -54.86
CA PHE A 116 -2.02 4.18 -53.94
C PHE A 116 -2.31 5.19 -52.80
N ALA A 117 -1.35 6.05 -52.49
CA ALA A 117 -1.48 7.04 -51.42
C ALA A 117 -2.54 8.11 -51.67
N ILE A 118 -2.93 8.35 -52.94
CA ILE A 118 -3.87 9.40 -53.31
C ILE A 118 -5.34 8.98 -53.17
N LYS A 119 -5.66 7.70 -53.28
CA LYS A 119 -7.05 7.19 -53.19
C LYS A 119 -7.51 6.75 -51.80
N PHE A 120 -6.59 6.54 -50.87
CA PHE A 120 -6.89 6.00 -49.52
C PHE A 120 -6.91 7.05 -48.38
N GLY A 121 -6.93 8.32 -48.71
CA GLY A 121 -6.70 9.41 -47.73
C GLY A 121 -7.68 9.51 -46.56
N PHE A 122 -8.86 8.96 -46.63
CA PHE A 122 -9.87 9.04 -45.57
C PHE A 122 -10.01 7.71 -44.80
N ALA A 123 -10.02 6.57 -45.47
CA ALA A 123 -10.18 5.26 -44.86
C ALA A 123 -8.93 4.80 -44.06
N GLN A 124 -7.71 5.15 -44.51
CA GLN A 124 -6.48 4.84 -43.79
C GLN A 124 -6.36 5.55 -42.43
N LYS A 125 -6.90 6.75 -42.29
CA LYS A 125 -6.93 7.46 -41.02
C LYS A 125 -7.73 6.71 -39.96
N TRP A 126 -8.77 5.98 -40.34
CA TRP A 126 -9.62 5.21 -39.45
C TRP A 126 -9.08 3.81 -39.14
N LEU A 127 -8.20 3.26 -39.97
CA LEU A 127 -7.54 1.98 -39.72
C LEU A 127 -6.30 2.13 -38.82
N PHE A 128 -5.60 3.27 -38.86
CA PHE A 128 -4.47 3.55 -37.99
C PHE A 128 -4.88 3.79 -36.54
N ILE A 129 -6.02 4.40 -36.28
CA ILE A 129 -6.51 4.64 -34.92
C ILE A 129 -6.81 3.32 -34.19
N PRO A 130 -7.54 2.35 -34.76
CA PRO A 130 -7.72 1.03 -34.14
C PRO A 130 -6.40 0.26 -33.96
N ALA A 131 -5.46 0.34 -34.91
CA ALA A 131 -4.17 -0.33 -34.79
C ALA A 131 -3.30 0.27 -33.68
N ILE A 132 -3.30 1.59 -33.52
CA ILE A 132 -2.63 2.27 -32.39
C ILE A 132 -3.36 1.94 -31.09
N VAL A 133 -4.68 1.95 -31.05
CA VAL A 133 -5.46 1.56 -29.88
C VAL A 133 -5.23 0.09 -29.52
N LEU A 134 -5.23 -0.82 -30.50
CA LEU A 134 -4.91 -2.25 -30.29
C LEU A 134 -3.45 -2.46 -29.85
N PHE A 135 -2.50 -1.70 -30.35
CA PHE A 135 -1.10 -1.76 -29.94
C PHE A 135 -0.92 -1.24 -28.51
N TYR A 136 -1.60 -0.15 -28.14
CA TYR A 136 -1.66 0.35 -26.77
C TYR A 136 -2.43 -0.59 -25.84
N MET A 137 -3.52 -1.21 -26.32
CA MET A 137 -4.28 -2.20 -25.56
C MET A 137 -3.51 -3.51 -25.35
N ALA A 138 -2.69 -3.94 -26.31
CA ALA A 138 -1.83 -5.12 -26.18
C ALA A 138 -0.63 -4.89 -25.23
N GLY A 139 -0.19 -3.63 -25.08
CA GLY A 139 0.78 -3.22 -24.06
C GLY A 139 0.16 -2.81 -22.72
N PHE A 140 -1.16 -2.73 -22.68
CA PHE A 140 -1.96 -2.43 -21.51
C PHE A 140 -2.18 -3.76 -20.75
N VAL A 141 -1.23 -4.08 -19.87
CA VAL A 141 -1.57 -4.94 -18.73
C VAL A 141 -2.38 -4.03 -17.82
N PRO A 142 -3.71 -4.22 -17.69
CA PRO A 142 -4.46 -3.47 -16.70
C PRO A 142 -3.76 -3.69 -15.36
N PRO A 143 -3.64 -2.67 -14.49
CA PRO A 143 -3.20 -2.89 -13.14
C PRO A 143 -4.03 -4.05 -12.62
N SER A 144 -3.37 -5.06 -12.07
CA SER A 144 -3.97 -6.35 -11.77
C SER A 144 -5.10 -6.21 -10.74
N ILE A 145 -6.30 -5.96 -11.23
CA ILE A 145 -7.50 -6.33 -10.50
C ILE A 145 -7.61 -7.83 -10.76
N HIS A 146 -7.02 -8.62 -9.87
CA HIS A 146 -7.17 -10.06 -9.93
C HIS A 146 -8.64 -10.37 -9.60
N GLN A 147 -9.42 -10.77 -10.59
CA GLN A 147 -10.75 -11.32 -10.39
C GLN A 147 -10.65 -12.83 -10.50
N THR A 148 -10.75 -13.50 -9.38
CA THR A 148 -10.97 -14.95 -9.34
C THR A 148 -12.47 -15.25 -9.31
N ALA A 149 -12.89 -16.31 -9.99
CA ALA A 149 -14.28 -16.78 -9.93
C ALA A 149 -14.58 -17.25 -8.49
N VAL A 150 -15.64 -16.71 -7.89
CA VAL A 150 -16.13 -17.15 -6.58
C VAL A 150 -16.73 -18.54 -6.73
N SER A 151 -16.40 -19.47 -5.82
CA SER A 151 -17.06 -20.77 -5.74
C SER A 151 -18.55 -20.59 -5.43
N SER A 152 -19.39 -21.45 -5.97
CA SER A 152 -20.85 -21.42 -5.79
C SER A 152 -21.31 -22.17 -4.54
N GLU A 153 -20.52 -22.17 -3.44
CA GLU A 153 -20.98 -22.76 -2.19
C GLU A 153 -22.03 -21.86 -1.53
N GLU A 154 -23.08 -22.50 -0.98
CA GLU A 154 -24.18 -21.80 -0.30
C GLU A 154 -23.68 -21.23 1.03
N TYR A 155 -23.76 -19.90 1.19
CA TYR A 155 -23.57 -19.23 2.48
C TYR A 155 -24.85 -19.31 3.33
N SER A 156 -24.69 -19.25 4.66
CA SER A 156 -25.83 -19.14 5.58
C SER A 156 -26.39 -17.72 5.59
N ASP A 157 -27.70 -17.58 5.63
CA ASP A 157 -28.37 -16.27 5.77
C ASP A 157 -27.92 -15.49 7.03
N ASP A 158 -27.40 -16.18 8.05
CA ASP A 158 -26.88 -15.61 9.28
C ASP A 158 -25.37 -15.25 9.21
N SER A 159 -24.69 -15.52 8.07
CA SER A 159 -23.27 -15.21 7.92
C SER A 159 -23.02 -13.69 7.97
N PRO A 160 -22.19 -13.18 8.91
CA PRO A 160 -21.98 -11.74 9.05
C PRO A 160 -21.08 -11.21 7.93
N ASN A 161 -21.26 -9.97 7.53
CA ASN A 161 -20.23 -9.24 6.79
C ASN A 161 -19.01 -9.04 7.69
N ILE A 162 -17.83 -9.02 7.10
CA ILE A 162 -16.56 -8.85 7.83
C ILE A 162 -15.75 -7.72 7.21
N VAL A 163 -15.35 -6.76 8.03
CA VAL A 163 -14.47 -5.65 7.65
C VAL A 163 -13.24 -5.68 8.55
N LEU A 164 -12.06 -5.84 7.95
CA LEU A 164 -10.78 -5.71 8.62
C LEU A 164 -10.10 -4.43 8.15
N LEU A 165 -9.94 -3.47 9.05
CA LEU A 165 -9.36 -2.17 8.80
C LEU A 165 -8.01 -2.05 9.53
N SER A 166 -6.94 -1.79 8.79
CA SER A 166 -5.59 -1.58 9.32
C SER A 166 -5.11 -0.16 9.01
N TRP A 167 -4.78 0.60 10.05
CA TRP A 167 -4.13 1.90 9.97
C TRP A 167 -2.63 1.72 10.21
N ASP A 168 -1.82 1.90 9.18
CA ASP A 168 -0.37 1.67 9.25
C ASP A 168 0.29 2.59 10.30
N THR A 169 1.17 2.04 11.11
CA THR A 169 1.98 2.71 12.15
C THR A 169 1.22 3.43 13.27
N VAL A 170 -0.08 3.22 13.47
CA VAL A 170 -0.84 3.92 14.53
C VAL A 170 -0.62 3.30 15.89
N ARG A 171 -0.03 4.08 16.80
CA ARG A 171 0.20 3.70 18.21
C ARG A 171 -1.10 3.76 19.02
N ALA A 172 -1.30 2.81 19.92
CA ALA A 172 -2.43 2.86 20.86
C ALA A 172 -2.35 4.08 21.80
N ASP A 173 -1.17 4.36 22.36
CA ASP A 173 -0.96 5.40 23.39
C ASP A 173 -1.14 6.84 22.90
N VAL A 174 -1.24 7.08 21.59
CA VAL A 174 -1.56 8.42 21.06
C VAL A 174 -3.06 8.67 20.92
N LEU A 175 -3.88 7.62 20.90
CA LEU A 175 -5.33 7.71 20.77
C LEU A 175 -5.99 8.05 22.11
N SER A 176 -6.95 8.99 22.12
CA SER A 176 -7.75 9.35 23.31
C SER A 176 -8.40 8.14 23.95
N LEU A 177 -8.83 7.18 23.14
CA LEU A 177 -9.42 5.92 23.56
C LEU A 177 -8.53 5.09 24.51
N TYR A 178 -7.20 5.24 24.41
CA TYR A 178 -6.20 4.56 25.24
C TYR A 178 -5.46 5.52 26.20
N GLY A 179 -6.02 6.73 26.40
CA GLY A 179 -5.45 7.71 27.33
C GLY A 179 -4.50 8.71 26.69
N GLY A 180 -4.32 8.67 25.38
CA GLY A 180 -3.54 9.65 24.63
C GLY A 180 -4.13 11.05 24.71
N THR A 181 -3.28 12.05 24.55
CA THR A 181 -3.67 13.47 24.61
C THR A 181 -3.25 14.21 23.33
N GLY A 182 -3.96 15.31 23.02
CA GLY A 182 -3.60 16.18 21.88
C GLY A 182 -4.11 15.71 20.52
N LEU A 183 -4.92 14.66 20.49
CA LEU A 183 -5.59 14.15 19.31
C LEU A 183 -7.07 13.88 19.64
N ASP A 184 -7.98 14.33 18.77
CA ASP A 184 -9.39 13.99 18.82
C ASP A 184 -9.70 13.01 17.69
N THR A 185 -10.33 11.88 18.04
CA THR A 185 -10.79 10.85 17.09
C THR A 185 -12.28 10.57 17.33
N PRO A 186 -13.20 11.54 17.05
CA PRO A 186 -14.59 11.46 17.46
C PRO A 186 -15.38 10.32 16.80
N ASN A 187 -15.01 9.91 15.58
CA ASN A 187 -15.66 8.79 14.90
C ASN A 187 -15.24 7.46 15.54
N LEU A 188 -13.96 7.30 15.87
CA LEU A 188 -13.44 6.14 16.59
C LEU A 188 -14.03 6.05 18.00
N ASP A 189 -14.09 7.16 18.73
CA ASP A 189 -14.68 7.22 20.08
C ASP A 189 -16.15 6.82 20.06
N LYS A 190 -16.91 7.32 19.06
CA LYS A 190 -18.31 6.93 18.85
C LYS A 190 -18.44 5.44 18.50
N PHE A 191 -17.59 4.93 17.61
CA PHE A 191 -17.55 3.52 17.23
C PHE A 191 -17.20 2.63 18.43
N ALA A 192 -16.22 3.02 19.22
CA ALA A 192 -15.79 2.30 20.43
C ALA A 192 -16.90 2.17 21.47
N SER A 193 -17.83 3.15 21.56
CA SER A 193 -18.98 3.07 22.47
C SER A 193 -19.94 1.91 22.14
N ARG A 194 -19.89 1.39 20.91
CA ARG A 194 -20.68 0.26 20.40
C ARG A 194 -19.83 -1.00 20.19
N SER A 195 -18.59 -0.98 20.64
CA SER A 195 -17.59 -1.99 20.34
C SER A 195 -16.94 -2.52 21.62
N VAL A 196 -16.14 -3.56 21.48
CA VAL A 196 -15.21 -4.03 22.50
C VAL A 196 -13.85 -3.39 22.24
N VAL A 197 -13.25 -2.78 23.27
CA VAL A 197 -11.92 -2.18 23.21
C VAL A 197 -10.93 -3.10 23.93
N PHE A 198 -9.87 -3.49 23.25
CA PHE A 198 -8.80 -4.32 23.81
C PHE A 198 -7.65 -3.41 24.26
N ASN A 199 -7.40 -3.37 25.58
CA ASN A 199 -6.43 -2.44 26.17
C ASN A 199 -4.98 -2.87 26.01
N ASP A 200 -4.72 -4.15 25.77
CA ASP A 200 -3.38 -4.73 25.63
C ASP A 200 -3.31 -5.61 24.37
N ALA A 201 -3.46 -4.97 23.21
CA ALA A 201 -3.27 -5.61 21.91
C ALA A 201 -1.82 -5.43 21.44
N VAL A 202 -1.18 -6.52 20.99
CA VAL A 202 0.26 -6.56 20.70
C VAL A 202 0.53 -7.06 19.29
N ALA A 203 1.29 -6.29 18.52
CA ALA A 203 1.87 -6.71 17.25
C ALA A 203 3.10 -7.60 17.48
N HIS A 204 3.29 -8.62 16.65
CA HIS A 204 4.42 -9.53 16.72
C HIS A 204 5.69 -8.99 16.05
N THR A 205 5.53 -8.11 15.05
CA THR A 205 6.63 -7.51 14.30
C THR A 205 6.32 -6.06 13.94
N PRO A 206 7.33 -5.16 13.93
CA PRO A 206 7.17 -3.78 13.53
C PRO A 206 7.37 -3.63 12.01
N ILE A 207 6.89 -4.57 11.19
CA ILE A 207 7.13 -4.60 9.74
C ILE A 207 5.82 -4.90 9.03
N THR A 208 5.38 -3.98 8.18
CA THR A 208 4.07 -3.97 7.52
C THR A 208 3.69 -5.31 6.86
N GLY A 209 4.53 -5.81 5.94
CA GLY A 209 4.24 -7.06 5.23
C GLY A 209 4.13 -8.27 6.16
N PRO A 210 5.15 -8.56 6.98
CA PRO A 210 5.12 -9.66 7.95
C PRO A 210 3.92 -9.61 8.90
N GLU A 211 3.57 -8.44 9.46
CA GLU A 211 2.45 -8.35 10.39
C GLU A 211 1.10 -8.56 9.70
N HIS A 212 0.90 -8.00 8.51
CA HIS A 212 -0.32 -8.27 7.74
C HIS A 212 -0.41 -9.72 7.24
N SER A 213 0.72 -10.35 6.91
CA SER A 213 0.72 -11.77 6.56
C SER A 213 0.25 -12.65 7.71
N LEU A 214 0.62 -12.27 8.94
CA LEU A 214 0.18 -12.93 10.16
C LEU A 214 -1.33 -12.71 10.39
N MET A 215 -1.84 -11.48 10.24
CA MET A 215 -3.27 -11.18 10.36
C MET A 215 -4.12 -12.03 9.41
N LEU A 216 -3.65 -12.20 8.18
CA LEU A 216 -4.39 -12.90 7.13
C LEU A 216 -4.20 -14.42 7.14
N SER A 217 -3.13 -14.96 7.74
CA SER A 217 -2.86 -16.40 7.75
C SER A 217 -3.06 -17.07 9.11
N GLY A 218 -3.09 -16.29 10.21
CA GLY A 218 -3.08 -16.84 11.58
C GLY A 218 -1.76 -17.50 11.97
N LEU A 219 -0.68 -17.31 11.18
CA LEU A 219 0.63 -17.90 11.38
C LEU A 219 1.70 -16.82 11.61
N LEU A 220 2.64 -17.09 12.49
CA LEU A 220 3.81 -16.22 12.70
C LEU A 220 4.67 -16.10 11.42
N PRO A 221 5.41 -15.00 11.23
CA PRO A 221 6.27 -14.82 10.06
C PRO A 221 7.25 -15.97 9.79
N PRO A 222 7.88 -16.63 10.79
CA PRO A 222 8.67 -17.84 10.54
C PRO A 222 7.87 -18.98 9.90
N SER A 223 6.59 -19.12 10.24
CA SER A 223 5.74 -20.23 9.78
C SER A 223 4.98 -19.93 8.51
N ASN A 224 4.72 -18.64 8.19
CA ASN A 224 4.09 -18.26 6.93
C ASN A 224 5.10 -17.87 5.82
N GLY A 225 6.41 -17.77 6.16
CA GLY A 225 7.49 -17.52 5.20
C GLY A 225 7.69 -16.06 4.79
N LEU A 226 6.80 -15.11 5.17
CA LEU A 226 6.95 -13.69 4.87
C LEU A 226 7.53 -12.96 6.09
N ARG A 227 8.86 -12.75 6.12
CA ARG A 227 9.58 -12.22 7.29
C ARG A 227 10.14 -10.82 7.09
N ALA A 228 10.13 -10.30 5.88
CA ALA A 228 10.65 -8.96 5.55
C ALA A 228 9.89 -8.37 4.38
N ASN A 229 9.74 -7.03 4.37
CA ASN A 229 9.13 -6.30 3.28
C ASN A 229 9.91 -6.52 1.97
N VAL A 230 9.20 -6.71 0.87
CA VAL A 230 9.71 -6.67 -0.52
C VAL A 230 10.63 -7.82 -0.92
N VAL A 231 11.42 -8.36 0.01
CA VAL A 231 12.42 -9.41 -0.26
C VAL A 231 11.89 -10.83 -0.09
N SER A 232 10.72 -11.01 0.52
CA SER A 232 10.09 -12.32 0.69
C SER A 232 8.64 -12.29 0.21
N LYS A 233 8.16 -13.45 -0.23
CA LYS A 233 6.77 -13.67 -0.64
C LYS A 233 6.17 -14.77 0.25
N MET A 234 4.94 -14.57 0.70
CA MET A 234 4.15 -15.63 1.33
C MET A 234 3.86 -16.73 0.29
N PRO A 235 4.23 -17.99 0.55
CA PRO A 235 3.99 -19.09 -0.38
C PRO A 235 2.50 -19.35 -0.61
N ASP A 236 2.16 -19.80 -1.81
CA ASP A 236 0.78 -20.15 -2.18
C ASP A 236 0.23 -21.39 -1.41
N SER A 237 1.09 -22.08 -0.64
CA SER A 237 0.69 -23.18 0.25
C SER A 237 0.17 -22.71 1.62
N VAL A 238 0.36 -21.44 1.96
CA VAL A 238 -0.18 -20.85 3.18
C VAL A 238 -1.63 -20.47 2.91
N VAL A 239 -2.55 -21.11 3.62
CA VAL A 239 -3.99 -20.81 3.50
C VAL A 239 -4.30 -19.50 4.24
N THR A 240 -5.04 -18.62 3.59
CA THR A 240 -5.34 -17.29 4.10
C THR A 240 -6.82 -17.13 4.48
N LEU A 241 -7.12 -16.18 5.36
CA LEU A 241 -8.50 -15.82 5.73
C LEU A 241 -9.39 -15.52 4.51
N PRO A 242 -8.96 -14.72 3.51
CA PRO A 242 -9.79 -14.52 2.33
C PRO A 242 -10.01 -15.81 1.50
N GLU A 243 -9.08 -16.77 1.48
CA GLU A 243 -9.31 -18.08 0.85
C GLU A 243 -10.39 -18.88 1.59
N MET A 244 -10.30 -18.92 2.93
CA MET A 244 -11.31 -19.61 3.76
C MET A 244 -12.69 -19.00 3.57
N LEU A 245 -12.79 -17.66 3.61
CA LEU A 245 -14.07 -16.95 3.43
C LEU A 245 -14.59 -17.06 1.99
N SER A 246 -13.72 -17.01 0.98
CA SER A 246 -14.11 -17.25 -0.42
C SER A 246 -14.66 -18.65 -0.60
N GLY A 247 -14.07 -19.67 0.05
CA GLY A 247 -14.59 -21.03 0.08
C GLY A 247 -16.00 -21.16 0.68
N LYS A 248 -16.43 -20.20 1.49
CA LYS A 248 -17.77 -20.08 2.09
C LYS A 248 -18.72 -19.18 1.30
N GLY A 249 -18.37 -18.80 0.09
CA GLY A 249 -19.22 -17.96 -0.77
C GLY A 249 -19.18 -16.47 -0.48
N TYR A 250 -18.26 -15.98 0.36
CA TYR A 250 -18.07 -14.53 0.58
C TYR A 250 -17.55 -13.84 -0.68
N ALA A 251 -18.06 -12.66 -0.96
CA ALA A 251 -17.38 -11.73 -1.84
C ALA A 251 -16.16 -11.15 -1.11
N THR A 252 -14.93 -11.32 -1.65
CA THR A 252 -13.70 -10.92 -0.97
C THR A 252 -13.02 -9.77 -1.69
N GLY A 253 -12.81 -8.63 -1.01
CA GLY A 253 -12.15 -7.45 -1.55
C GLY A 253 -11.00 -6.97 -0.66
N GLY A 254 -9.80 -6.82 -1.25
CA GLY A 254 -8.62 -6.26 -0.59
C GLY A 254 -8.21 -4.95 -1.25
N PHE A 255 -7.98 -3.91 -0.44
CA PHE A 255 -7.63 -2.56 -0.89
C PHE A 255 -6.46 -2.05 -0.06
N VAL A 256 -5.32 -1.83 -0.69
CA VAL A 256 -4.08 -1.52 0.02
C VAL A 256 -3.41 -0.26 -0.51
N SER A 257 -2.82 0.50 0.40
CA SER A 257 -2.24 1.80 0.10
C SER A 257 -0.71 1.82 0.06
N ALA A 258 -0.01 0.72 0.43
CA ALA A 258 1.45 0.69 0.50
C ALA A 258 2.09 -0.42 -0.35
N TYR A 259 3.28 -0.14 -0.85
CA TYR A 259 4.06 -1.03 -1.71
C TYR A 259 4.37 -2.40 -1.09
N PRO A 260 4.70 -2.53 0.21
CA PRO A 260 4.92 -3.83 0.84
C PRO A 260 3.71 -4.78 0.78
N MET A 261 2.51 -4.23 0.55
CA MET A 261 1.25 -4.96 0.47
C MET A 261 0.85 -5.36 -0.96
N LEU A 262 1.74 -5.20 -1.95
CA LEU A 262 1.41 -5.61 -3.32
C LEU A 262 1.08 -7.11 -3.41
N GLY A 263 0.11 -7.45 -4.25
CA GLY A 263 -0.34 -8.84 -4.47
C GLY A 263 0.80 -9.79 -4.84
N ARG A 264 1.84 -9.30 -5.53
CA ARG A 264 3.01 -10.11 -5.88
C ARG A 264 3.78 -10.68 -4.68
N PHE A 265 3.58 -10.12 -3.48
CA PHE A 265 4.16 -10.64 -2.23
C PHE A 265 3.28 -11.69 -1.55
N GLY A 266 2.19 -12.12 -2.21
CA GLY A 266 1.30 -13.17 -1.74
C GLY A 266 -0.01 -12.68 -1.13
N PHE A 267 -0.19 -11.37 -0.94
CA PHE A 267 -1.37 -10.80 -0.27
C PHE A 267 -2.68 -10.93 -1.06
N GLN A 268 -2.61 -11.15 -2.37
CA GLN A 268 -3.80 -11.30 -3.21
C GLN A 268 -4.53 -12.63 -3.06
N GLN A 269 -3.93 -13.60 -2.35
CA GLN A 269 -4.48 -14.97 -2.22
C GLN A 269 -5.87 -14.92 -1.59
N GLY A 270 -6.84 -15.58 -2.25
CA GLY A 270 -8.23 -15.70 -1.81
C GLY A 270 -9.12 -14.47 -2.02
N PHE A 271 -8.57 -13.33 -2.42
CA PHE A 271 -9.39 -12.18 -2.78
C PHE A 271 -9.93 -12.30 -4.21
N SER A 272 -11.25 -12.12 -4.36
CA SER A 272 -11.89 -12.00 -5.68
C SER A 272 -11.53 -10.69 -6.38
N VAL A 273 -11.29 -9.63 -5.59
CA VAL A 273 -10.74 -8.36 -6.06
C VAL A 273 -9.62 -7.93 -5.12
N TYR A 274 -8.42 -7.73 -5.63
CA TYR A 274 -7.32 -7.15 -4.88
C TYR A 274 -6.81 -5.90 -5.59
N ASN A 275 -6.96 -4.74 -4.93
CA ASN A 275 -6.60 -3.45 -5.50
C ASN A 275 -5.31 -2.93 -4.84
N ASP A 276 -4.20 -3.10 -5.52
CA ASP A 276 -2.86 -2.69 -5.13
C ASP A 276 -2.27 -1.62 -6.06
N ILE A 277 -3.14 -0.80 -6.67
CA ILE A 277 -2.75 0.27 -7.58
C ILE A 277 -2.13 1.40 -6.79
N MET A 278 -0.81 1.56 -6.90
CA MET A 278 -0.08 2.62 -6.22
C MET A 278 -0.14 3.96 -6.95
N GLY A 279 -0.10 5.04 -6.16
CA GLY A 279 -0.19 6.42 -6.64
C GLY A 279 -1.64 6.92 -6.77
N ASN A 280 -1.81 8.23 -6.64
CA ASN A 280 -3.11 8.91 -6.73
C ASN A 280 -3.61 9.02 -8.17
N GLN A 281 -3.54 7.92 -8.93
CA GLN A 281 -4.10 7.92 -10.28
C GLN A 281 -5.62 7.80 -10.17
N PRO A 282 -6.37 8.75 -10.75
CA PRO A 282 -7.81 8.60 -10.85
C PRO A 282 -8.10 7.30 -11.59
N LEU A 283 -8.97 6.47 -11.03
CA LEU A 283 -9.56 5.35 -11.78
C LEU A 283 -10.19 5.94 -13.02
N ILE A 284 -9.54 5.79 -14.16
CA ILE A 284 -10.15 6.18 -15.43
C ILE A 284 -11.28 5.18 -15.65
N ARG A 285 -12.50 5.59 -15.36
CA ARG A 285 -13.72 4.79 -15.55
C ARG A 285 -13.96 4.61 -17.05
N PHE A 286 -13.24 3.70 -17.69
CA PHE A 286 -13.37 3.44 -19.13
C PHE A 286 -14.80 3.16 -19.56
N LYS A 287 -15.64 2.56 -18.69
CA LYS A 287 -17.06 2.32 -18.97
C LYS A 287 -17.92 3.60 -19.06
N GLN A 288 -17.46 4.72 -18.49
CA GLN A 288 -18.20 5.99 -18.46
C GLN A 288 -17.58 7.07 -19.34
N LEU A 289 -16.40 6.80 -19.92
CA LEU A 289 -15.71 7.76 -20.77
C LEU A 289 -16.29 7.75 -22.19
N SER A 290 -16.49 8.94 -22.74
CA SER A 290 -16.76 9.11 -24.16
C SER A 290 -15.54 8.66 -24.99
N PRO A 291 -15.71 8.29 -26.28
CA PRO A 291 -14.59 7.92 -27.15
C PRO A 291 -13.47 8.97 -27.21
N ARG A 292 -13.80 10.25 -27.00
CA ARG A 292 -12.84 11.36 -26.96
C ARG A 292 -12.01 11.33 -25.68
N GLU A 293 -12.62 11.03 -24.56
CA GLU A 293 -11.94 10.93 -23.25
C GLU A 293 -11.07 9.68 -23.18
N ILE A 294 -11.51 8.56 -23.76
CA ILE A 294 -10.70 7.34 -23.92
C ILE A 294 -9.43 7.64 -24.75
N PHE A 295 -9.57 8.40 -25.84
CA PHE A 295 -8.43 8.81 -26.66
C PHE A 295 -7.43 9.66 -25.88
N TRP A 296 -7.91 10.67 -25.14
CA TRP A 296 -7.05 11.54 -24.33
C TRP A 296 -6.46 10.80 -23.13
N ALA A 297 -7.23 9.95 -22.48
CA ALA A 297 -6.75 9.10 -21.40
C ALA A 297 -5.64 8.16 -21.88
N GLY A 298 -5.82 7.48 -23.02
CA GLY A 298 -4.79 6.64 -23.62
C GLY A 298 -3.53 7.40 -24.05
N LEU A 299 -3.68 8.64 -24.52
CA LEU A 299 -2.55 9.49 -24.90
C LEU A 299 -1.76 10.02 -23.69
N LEU A 300 -2.47 10.33 -22.59
CA LEU A 300 -1.88 10.89 -21.36
C LEU A 300 -1.41 9.80 -20.38
N TYR A 301 -1.93 8.58 -20.49
CA TYR A 301 -1.63 7.48 -19.57
C TYR A 301 -0.13 7.19 -19.39
N PRO A 302 0.72 7.16 -20.43
CA PRO A 302 2.17 6.98 -20.26
C PRO A 302 2.84 8.09 -19.45
N PHE A 303 2.29 9.31 -19.49
CA PHE A 303 2.79 10.44 -18.72
C PHE A 303 2.26 10.44 -17.27
N LEU A 304 1.06 9.92 -17.07
CA LEU A 304 0.47 9.75 -15.73
C LEU A 304 1.11 8.59 -14.97
N ARG A 305 1.54 7.52 -15.67
CA ARG A 305 2.20 6.35 -15.09
C ARG A 305 3.63 6.63 -14.58
N ALA A 306 4.23 7.76 -14.94
CA ALA A 306 5.61 8.10 -14.55
C ALA A 306 5.75 8.51 -13.07
N SER A 307 4.67 8.71 -12.33
CA SER A 307 4.70 8.95 -10.88
C SER A 307 4.48 7.63 -10.14
N THR A 308 5.51 6.81 -10.03
CA THR A 308 5.52 5.63 -9.16
C THR A 308 5.71 6.08 -7.72
N LYS A 309 4.67 6.59 -7.07
CA LYS A 309 4.67 6.72 -5.63
C LYS A 309 4.63 5.32 -5.01
N ALA A 310 5.38 5.14 -3.93
CA ALA A 310 5.40 3.88 -3.18
C ALA A 310 4.11 3.66 -2.35
N PHE A 311 3.22 4.64 -2.32
CA PHE A 311 1.95 4.58 -1.62
C PHE A 311 0.84 5.35 -2.33
N THR A 312 -0.41 5.08 -1.94
CA THR A 312 -1.63 5.77 -2.38
C THR A 312 -2.29 6.38 -1.15
N SER A 313 -2.80 7.61 -1.25
CA SER A 313 -3.48 8.26 -0.13
C SER A 313 -4.76 7.52 0.26
N GLY A 314 -5.07 7.50 1.55
CA GLY A 314 -6.21 6.81 2.14
C GLY A 314 -7.55 7.12 1.47
N PRO A 315 -7.90 8.41 1.20
CA PRO A 315 -9.16 8.73 0.51
C PRO A 315 -9.35 8.01 -0.82
N VAL A 316 -8.27 7.88 -1.60
CA VAL A 316 -8.33 7.21 -2.92
C VAL A 316 -8.53 5.70 -2.77
N VAL A 317 -7.86 5.08 -1.81
CA VAL A 317 -7.99 3.64 -1.54
C VAL A 317 -9.37 3.34 -0.97
N GLN A 318 -9.85 4.17 -0.04
CA GLN A 318 -11.19 4.04 0.54
C GLN A 318 -12.30 4.24 -0.49
N GLU A 319 -12.18 5.22 -1.40
CA GLU A 319 -13.14 5.39 -2.49
C GLU A 319 -13.26 4.12 -3.33
N ARG A 320 -12.14 3.47 -3.64
CA ARG A 320 -12.12 2.19 -4.38
C ARG A 320 -12.81 1.06 -3.60
N ALA A 321 -12.58 0.99 -2.29
CA ALA A 321 -13.23 0.02 -1.41
C ALA A 321 -14.74 0.24 -1.35
N ILE A 322 -15.19 1.48 -1.20
CA ILE A 322 -16.61 1.87 -1.20
C ILE A 322 -17.26 1.58 -2.56
N GLU A 323 -16.58 1.89 -3.65
CA GLU A 323 -17.08 1.55 -5.00
C GLU A 323 -17.28 0.04 -5.17
N TRP A 324 -16.30 -0.75 -4.74
CA TRP A 324 -16.42 -2.21 -4.76
C TRP A 324 -17.57 -2.67 -3.87
N LEU A 325 -17.68 -2.18 -2.64
CA LEU A 325 -18.76 -2.50 -1.70
C LEU A 325 -20.14 -2.25 -2.31
N ASN A 326 -20.31 -1.10 -2.98
CA ASN A 326 -21.58 -0.71 -3.60
C ASN A 326 -21.97 -1.55 -4.83
N GLN A 327 -21.03 -2.31 -5.40
CA GLN A 327 -21.26 -3.21 -6.51
C GLN A 327 -21.62 -4.64 -6.10
N GLN A 328 -21.40 -5.01 -4.81
CA GLN A 328 -21.68 -6.36 -4.33
C GLN A 328 -23.20 -6.61 -4.19
N ASN A 329 -23.61 -7.85 -4.41
CA ASN A 329 -24.95 -8.30 -4.08
C ASN A 329 -25.22 -8.06 -2.57
N ARG A 330 -26.36 -7.50 -2.23
CA ARG A 330 -26.72 -7.17 -0.84
C ARG A 330 -27.01 -8.39 0.02
N GLU A 331 -27.41 -9.49 -0.60
CA GLU A 331 -27.71 -10.75 0.07
C GLU A 331 -26.46 -11.61 0.31
N GLN A 332 -25.37 -11.35 -0.46
CA GLN A 332 -24.12 -12.07 -0.31
C GLN A 332 -23.28 -11.44 0.79
N PRO A 333 -22.80 -12.23 1.77
CA PRO A 333 -21.84 -11.73 2.76
C PRO A 333 -20.53 -11.34 2.08
N TYR A 334 -19.84 -10.36 2.65
CA TYR A 334 -18.56 -9.90 2.10
C TYR A 334 -17.47 -9.84 3.18
N PHE A 335 -16.24 -10.03 2.72
CA PHE A 335 -15.03 -9.71 3.46
C PHE A 335 -14.31 -8.56 2.77
N MET A 336 -14.14 -7.46 3.48
CA MET A 336 -13.38 -6.30 3.01
C MET A 336 -12.14 -6.10 3.89
N PHE A 337 -10.97 -6.17 3.28
CA PHE A 337 -9.72 -5.77 3.89
C PHE A 337 -9.31 -4.41 3.35
N LEU A 338 -9.12 -3.44 4.25
CA LEU A 338 -8.72 -2.07 3.91
C LEU A 338 -7.49 -1.67 4.72
N HIS A 339 -6.39 -1.40 4.03
CA HIS A 339 -5.14 -0.92 4.61
C HIS A 339 -4.88 0.52 4.19
N LEU A 340 -4.67 1.42 5.17
CA LEU A 340 -4.43 2.85 4.98
C LEU A 340 -3.06 3.23 5.57
N TYR A 341 -2.21 3.85 4.72
CA TYR A 341 -0.79 4.12 5.01
C TYR A 341 -0.53 5.54 5.51
N ASP A 342 -1.55 6.38 5.61
CA ASP A 342 -1.40 7.84 5.76
C ASP A 342 -0.63 8.24 7.04
N ALA A 343 -0.75 7.48 8.14
CA ALA A 343 -0.02 7.77 9.38
C ALA A 343 1.46 7.33 9.37
N HIS A 344 1.93 6.68 8.32
CA HIS A 344 3.35 6.34 8.17
C HIS A 344 4.17 7.55 7.70
N ALA A 345 5.43 7.64 8.10
CA ALA A 345 6.35 8.66 7.60
C ALA A 345 6.52 8.57 6.05
N PRO A 346 6.71 9.71 5.34
CA PRO A 346 6.72 11.09 5.83
C PRO A 346 5.31 11.61 6.09
N TYR A 347 5.11 12.29 7.23
CA TYR A 347 3.81 12.81 7.63
C TYR A 347 3.46 14.05 6.80
N THR A 348 2.47 13.93 5.93
CA THR A 348 2.02 14.99 5.00
C THR A 348 0.51 15.20 5.08
N PRO A 349 -0.04 15.54 6.26
CA PRO A 349 -1.48 15.72 6.44
C PRO A 349 -2.02 16.85 5.56
N SER A 350 -3.33 16.84 5.32
CA SER A 350 -3.93 17.95 4.59
C SER A 350 -3.83 19.25 5.43
N PRO A 351 -3.74 20.44 4.78
CA PRO A 351 -3.43 21.70 5.46
C PRO A 351 -4.38 22.05 6.60
N GLN A 352 -5.64 21.64 6.53
CA GLN A 352 -6.61 21.91 7.59
C GLN A 352 -6.30 21.12 8.88
N PHE A 353 -5.94 19.85 8.76
CA PHE A 353 -5.58 18.99 9.90
C PHE A 353 -4.21 19.36 10.44
N GLU A 354 -3.24 19.65 9.58
CA GLU A 354 -1.91 20.13 9.97
C GLU A 354 -2.00 21.39 10.82
N LYS A 355 -2.80 22.38 10.38
CA LYS A 355 -2.99 23.62 11.13
C LYS A 355 -3.52 23.38 12.54
N ILE A 356 -4.57 22.55 12.69
CA ILE A 356 -5.16 22.23 14.00
C ILE A 356 -4.14 21.52 14.89
N ALA A 357 -3.37 20.58 14.36
CA ALA A 357 -2.38 19.83 15.11
C ALA A 357 -1.21 20.72 15.57
N LEU A 358 -0.71 21.60 14.70
CA LEU A 358 0.35 22.56 15.06
C LEU A 358 -0.10 23.59 16.09
N GLU A 359 -1.35 24.05 16.05
CA GLU A 359 -1.92 24.93 17.09
C GLU A 359 -1.97 24.24 18.46
N ARG A 360 -2.08 22.91 18.50
CA ARG A 360 -2.12 22.11 19.74
C ARG A 360 -0.76 21.58 20.20
N ILE A 361 0.31 21.82 19.47
CA ILE A 361 1.64 21.24 19.72
C ILE A 361 2.13 21.48 21.15
N HIS A 362 1.92 22.69 21.67
CA HIS A 362 2.39 23.09 23.01
C HIS A 362 1.55 22.53 24.16
N SER A 363 0.32 22.11 23.90
CA SER A 363 -0.61 21.62 24.93
C SER A 363 -0.54 20.10 25.13
N ALA A 364 0.03 19.37 24.18
CA ALA A 364 -0.10 17.93 24.11
C ALA A 364 1.22 17.16 23.91
N THR A 365 2.35 17.87 23.76
CA THR A 365 3.64 17.20 23.54
C THR A 365 4.23 16.82 24.90
N PRO A 366 4.59 15.52 25.11
CA PRO A 366 5.35 15.14 26.28
C PRO A 366 6.65 15.94 26.39
N ALA A 367 7.05 16.27 27.61
CA ALA A 367 8.26 17.05 27.88
C ALA A 367 9.58 16.42 27.37
N ALA A 368 9.50 15.18 26.88
CA ALA A 368 10.64 14.43 26.36
C ALA A 368 10.95 14.71 24.88
N PHE A 369 10.05 15.38 24.13
CA PHE A 369 10.29 15.67 22.71
C PHE A 369 10.95 17.03 22.52
N ASP A 370 12.01 17.08 21.74
CA ASP A 370 12.61 18.34 21.30
C ASP A 370 11.78 18.98 20.15
N GLY A 371 12.17 20.19 19.70
CA GLY A 371 11.34 21.00 18.80
C GLY A 371 10.97 20.32 17.47
N ASN A 372 11.89 19.53 16.86
CA ASN A 372 11.64 18.86 15.58
C ASN A 372 10.75 17.63 15.76
N ASP A 373 10.97 16.87 16.81
CA ASP A 373 10.17 15.69 17.14
C ASP A 373 8.74 16.09 17.50
N ALA A 374 8.55 17.22 18.16
CA ALA A 374 7.24 17.77 18.48
C ALA A 374 6.40 18.10 17.23
N GLU A 375 7.03 18.70 16.21
CA GLU A 375 6.35 19.02 14.94
C GLU A 375 5.97 17.74 14.18
N SER A 376 6.87 16.76 14.10
CA SER A 376 6.61 15.49 13.47
C SER A 376 5.50 14.70 14.18
N MET A 377 5.50 14.70 15.51
CA MET A 377 4.41 14.12 16.31
C MET A 377 3.08 14.84 16.06
N ALA A 378 3.07 16.16 15.92
CA ALA A 378 1.85 16.90 15.60
C ALA A 378 1.32 16.52 14.21
N ARG A 379 2.19 16.42 13.20
CA ARG A 379 1.80 15.97 11.85
C ARG A 379 1.30 14.54 11.85
N TYR A 380 1.96 13.62 12.55
CA TYR A 380 1.52 12.25 12.73
C TYR A 380 0.10 12.17 13.34
N ARG A 381 -0.18 12.96 14.39
CA ARG A 381 -1.52 13.09 14.97
C ARG A 381 -2.54 13.65 13.98
N ALA A 382 -2.12 14.59 13.13
CA ALA A 382 -2.97 15.15 12.08
C ALA A 382 -3.37 14.08 11.03
N GLU A 383 -2.45 13.19 10.66
CA GLU A 383 -2.76 12.05 9.79
C GLU A 383 -3.77 11.10 10.44
N ILE A 384 -3.62 10.81 11.74
CA ILE A 384 -4.58 9.96 12.46
C ILE A 384 -5.96 10.63 12.54
N ALA A 385 -6.03 11.95 12.74
CA ALA A 385 -7.30 12.67 12.69
C ALA A 385 -7.95 12.62 11.30
N MET A 386 -7.16 12.59 10.22
CA MET A 386 -7.66 12.35 8.88
C MET A 386 -8.19 10.93 8.72
N LEU A 387 -7.46 9.92 9.21
CA LEU A 387 -7.90 8.52 9.19
C LEU A 387 -9.22 8.35 9.95
N ASP A 388 -9.41 9.02 11.09
CA ASP A 388 -10.68 9.05 11.83
C ASP A 388 -11.83 9.63 10.99
N SER A 389 -11.57 10.70 10.23
CA SER A 389 -12.57 11.28 9.33
C SER A 389 -12.96 10.30 8.22
N PHE A 390 -12.00 9.64 7.59
CA PHE A 390 -12.24 8.63 6.56
C PHE A 390 -13.00 7.44 7.12
N PHE A 391 -12.66 7.00 8.33
CA PHE A 391 -13.37 5.94 9.01
C PHE A 391 -14.85 6.28 9.25
N GLY A 392 -15.16 7.52 9.66
CA GLY A 392 -16.52 7.99 9.79
C GLY A 392 -17.31 7.91 8.48
N GLU A 393 -16.71 8.30 7.36
CA GLU A 393 -17.32 8.18 6.03
C GLU A 393 -17.55 6.72 5.63
N LEU A 394 -16.57 5.83 5.87
CA LEU A 394 -16.69 4.40 5.60
C LEU A 394 -17.84 3.76 6.39
N LEU A 395 -17.96 4.09 7.68
CA LEU A 395 -19.05 3.58 8.53
C LEU A 395 -20.42 3.96 7.99
N ILE A 396 -20.59 5.19 7.49
CA ILE A 396 -21.85 5.63 6.86
C ILE A 396 -22.18 4.75 5.64
N GLU A 397 -21.19 4.41 4.81
CA GLU A 397 -21.42 3.57 3.64
C GLU A 397 -21.76 2.10 4.02
N ILE A 398 -21.12 1.58 5.06
CA ILE A 398 -21.42 0.24 5.58
C ILE A 398 -22.84 0.23 6.18
N GLU A 399 -23.22 1.24 6.99
CA GLU A 399 -24.55 1.34 7.59
C GLU A 399 -25.70 1.50 6.57
N LYS A 400 -25.43 2.01 5.37
CA LYS A 400 -26.42 2.00 4.27
C LYS A 400 -26.76 0.58 3.79
N ARG A 401 -25.84 -0.36 3.96
CA ARG A 401 -26.05 -1.76 3.58
C ARG A 401 -26.62 -2.59 4.72
N ASP A 402 -26.10 -2.38 5.92
CA ASP A 402 -26.50 -3.06 7.14
C ASP A 402 -26.84 -2.01 8.23
N PRO A 403 -28.10 -1.54 8.27
CA PRO A 403 -28.53 -0.52 9.21
C PRO A 403 -28.25 -0.92 10.66
N GLY A 404 -27.52 -0.04 11.36
CA GLY A 404 -27.11 -0.26 12.73
C GLY A 404 -26.06 -1.37 12.88
N LEU A 405 -25.37 -1.78 11.82
CA LEU A 405 -24.33 -2.83 11.82
C LEU A 405 -24.84 -4.14 12.43
N ALA A 406 -26.12 -4.48 12.17
CA ALA A 406 -26.80 -5.59 12.83
C ALA A 406 -26.17 -6.96 12.51
N ASN A 407 -25.56 -7.11 11.33
CA ASN A 407 -24.90 -8.33 10.87
C ASN A 407 -23.50 -8.04 10.28
N THR A 408 -22.77 -7.10 10.86
CA THR A 408 -21.42 -6.76 10.40
C THR A 408 -20.41 -6.81 11.55
N LEU A 409 -19.39 -7.64 11.41
CA LEU A 409 -18.18 -7.65 12.23
C LEU A 409 -17.20 -6.62 11.66
N ILE A 410 -16.80 -5.62 12.46
CA ILE A 410 -15.79 -4.63 12.05
C ILE A 410 -14.62 -4.71 13.03
N ILE A 411 -13.42 -4.97 12.51
CA ILE A 411 -12.16 -5.01 13.24
C ILE A 411 -11.32 -3.81 12.78
N LEU A 412 -11.06 -2.87 13.68
CA LEU A 412 -10.13 -1.77 13.46
C LEU A 412 -8.88 -2.02 14.30
N THR A 413 -7.72 -2.00 13.63
CA THR A 413 -6.42 -2.16 14.27
C THR A 413 -5.35 -1.33 13.54
N SER A 414 -4.11 -1.36 14.03
CA SER A 414 -2.90 -0.98 13.33
C SER A 414 -2.02 -2.21 13.18
N ASP A 415 -1.17 -2.25 12.16
CA ASP A 415 -0.19 -3.35 12.03
C ASP A 415 0.91 -3.24 13.09
N HIS A 416 1.47 -2.06 13.31
CA HIS A 416 2.44 -1.72 14.36
C HIS A 416 2.38 -0.23 14.67
N GLY A 417 3.20 0.24 15.60
CA GLY A 417 3.35 1.66 15.90
C GLY A 417 4.62 2.25 15.28
N GLU A 418 5.02 3.42 15.78
CA GLU A 418 6.13 4.24 15.31
C GLU A 418 6.96 4.76 16.48
N CYS A 419 8.29 4.82 16.35
CA CYS A 419 9.16 5.41 17.37
C CYS A 419 9.36 6.91 17.13
N PHE A 420 9.25 7.67 18.21
CA PHE A 420 9.51 9.11 18.24
C PHE A 420 10.61 9.46 19.24
N GLY A 421 11.66 8.62 19.35
CA GLY A 421 12.80 8.79 20.25
C GLY A 421 13.05 7.59 21.16
N GLU A 422 12.13 6.64 21.25
CA GLU A 422 12.29 5.45 22.06
C GLU A 422 13.48 4.63 21.57
N GLY A 423 14.37 4.29 22.50
CA GLY A 423 15.62 3.60 22.19
C GLY A 423 16.58 4.35 21.27
N GLY A 424 16.38 5.66 21.07
CA GLY A 424 17.14 6.49 20.15
C GLY A 424 16.70 6.35 18.69
N ILE A 425 15.53 5.73 18.44
CA ILE A 425 14.93 5.56 17.11
C ILE A 425 13.92 6.67 16.90
N HIS A 426 14.08 7.45 15.82
CA HIS A 426 13.24 8.60 15.50
C HIS A 426 12.58 8.40 14.13
N PHE A 427 11.24 8.57 14.06
CA PHE A 427 10.44 8.51 12.82
C PHE A 427 10.67 7.20 12.03
N ASN A 428 10.83 6.11 12.75
CA ASN A 428 11.06 4.78 12.21
C ASN A 428 10.57 3.72 13.21
N HIS A 429 10.29 2.53 12.71
CA HIS A 429 9.81 1.41 13.54
C HIS A 429 10.77 0.22 13.52
N VAL A 430 11.75 0.20 12.62
CA VAL A 430 12.68 -0.92 12.44
C VAL A 430 14.12 -0.50 12.76
N PRO A 431 14.89 -1.34 13.46
CA PRO A 431 14.49 -2.54 14.21
C PRO A 431 14.06 -2.16 15.65
N SER A 432 12.78 -2.10 15.93
CA SER A 432 12.28 -1.79 17.27
C SER A 432 11.28 -2.84 17.74
N LEU A 433 11.41 -3.27 19.00
CA LEU A 433 10.42 -4.11 19.69
C LEU A 433 9.96 -3.45 20.99
N PHE A 434 10.02 -2.11 21.06
CA PHE A 434 9.46 -1.33 22.16
C PHE A 434 7.94 -1.27 22.10
N GLU A 435 7.27 -0.94 23.21
CA GLU A 435 5.82 -0.75 23.24
C GLU A 435 5.36 0.32 22.23
N ALA A 436 6.19 1.32 21.92
CA ALA A 436 5.92 2.30 20.88
C ALA A 436 5.60 1.69 19.51
N THR A 437 6.16 0.53 19.22
CA THR A 437 5.90 -0.20 17.96
C THR A 437 5.03 -1.44 18.13
N GLN A 438 4.90 -1.98 19.36
CA GLN A 438 4.18 -3.22 19.59
C GLN A 438 2.78 -3.04 20.19
N HIS A 439 2.56 -1.99 21.00
CA HIS A 439 1.24 -1.72 21.59
C HIS A 439 0.36 -0.97 20.59
N ILE A 440 -0.60 -1.69 20.03
CA ILE A 440 -1.46 -1.25 18.95
C ILE A 440 -2.92 -1.09 19.39
N PRO A 441 -3.71 -0.23 18.73
CA PRO A 441 -5.14 -0.19 18.95
C PRO A 441 -5.81 -1.46 18.39
N LEU A 442 -6.80 -1.96 19.12
CA LEU A 442 -7.71 -3.00 18.63
C LEU A 442 -9.12 -2.72 19.15
N VAL A 443 -10.03 -2.41 18.24
CA VAL A 443 -11.43 -2.09 18.54
C VAL A 443 -12.31 -2.95 17.62
N ILE A 444 -13.19 -3.74 18.22
CA ILE A 444 -14.03 -4.67 17.47
C ILE A 444 -15.50 -4.43 17.76
N HIS A 445 -16.25 -4.10 16.70
CA HIS A 445 -17.70 -4.15 16.72
C HIS A 445 -18.15 -5.55 16.31
N PHE A 446 -18.83 -6.23 17.21
CA PHE A 446 -19.50 -7.49 16.93
C PHE A 446 -20.96 -7.28 16.52
N PRO A 447 -21.52 -8.12 15.62
CA PRO A 447 -22.92 -8.01 15.22
C PRO A 447 -23.87 -7.80 16.40
N LYS A 448 -24.89 -6.97 16.19
CA LYS A 448 -25.92 -6.64 17.20
C LYS A 448 -25.35 -5.95 18.45
N ASP A 449 -24.26 -5.20 18.31
CA ASP A 449 -23.56 -4.50 19.39
C ASP A 449 -23.15 -5.45 20.54
N ALA A 450 -22.82 -6.70 20.24
CA ALA A 450 -22.44 -7.67 21.28
C ALA A 450 -21.15 -7.21 21.99
N GLY A 451 -21.18 -7.10 23.32
CA GLY A 451 -20.08 -6.58 24.11
C GLY A 451 -19.88 -5.06 24.04
N ALA A 452 -20.85 -4.30 23.55
CA ALA A 452 -20.73 -2.84 23.40
C ALA A 452 -20.27 -2.15 24.69
N GLY A 453 -19.27 -1.26 24.56
CA GLY A 453 -18.69 -0.48 25.65
C GLY A 453 -17.81 -1.28 26.62
N MET A 454 -17.58 -2.57 26.36
CA MET A 454 -16.66 -3.37 27.17
C MET A 454 -15.19 -3.06 26.86
N ARG A 455 -14.34 -3.18 27.89
CA ARG A 455 -12.90 -3.12 27.77
C ARG A 455 -12.29 -4.41 28.27
N VAL A 456 -11.36 -4.96 27.47
CA VAL A 456 -10.65 -6.21 27.74
C VAL A 456 -9.19 -5.86 28.07
N ASN A 457 -8.67 -6.35 29.19
CA ASN A 457 -7.31 -6.05 29.66
C ASN A 457 -6.34 -7.21 29.42
N GLU A 458 -6.84 -8.34 29.03
CA GLU A 458 -6.04 -9.51 28.68
C GLU A 458 -5.22 -9.23 27.43
N THR A 459 -3.98 -9.75 27.39
CA THR A 459 -3.11 -9.61 26.23
C THR A 459 -3.65 -10.39 25.04
N VAL A 460 -3.94 -9.70 23.96
CA VAL A 460 -4.37 -10.27 22.69
C VAL A 460 -3.40 -9.89 21.57
N THR A 461 -3.43 -10.62 20.45
CA THR A 461 -2.52 -10.37 19.33
C THR A 461 -3.27 -10.49 18.00
N HIS A 462 -2.64 -10.09 16.91
CA HIS A 462 -3.21 -10.25 15.57
C HIS A 462 -3.44 -11.71 15.15
N LEU A 463 -2.76 -12.68 15.78
CA LEU A 463 -3.06 -14.10 15.56
C LEU A 463 -4.49 -14.48 15.95
N ASP A 464 -5.13 -13.70 16.82
CA ASP A 464 -6.50 -13.92 17.27
C ASP A 464 -7.55 -13.40 16.26
N ILE A 465 -7.15 -12.65 15.21
CA ILE A 465 -8.06 -12.10 14.19
C ILE A 465 -8.67 -13.21 13.34
N LEU A 466 -7.85 -14.11 12.81
CA LEU A 466 -8.34 -15.21 11.96
C LEU A 466 -9.38 -16.07 12.70
N PRO A 467 -9.10 -16.63 13.92
CA PRO A 467 -10.09 -17.41 14.66
C PRO A 467 -11.33 -16.58 15.04
N THR A 468 -11.19 -15.27 15.25
CA THR A 468 -12.32 -14.36 15.51
C THR A 468 -13.27 -14.29 14.30
N CYS A 469 -12.73 -14.13 13.11
CA CYS A 469 -13.52 -14.11 11.87
C CYS A 469 -14.17 -15.47 11.61
N MET A 470 -13.42 -16.56 11.74
CA MET A 470 -13.93 -17.90 11.48
C MET A 470 -14.98 -18.34 12.51
N PHE A 471 -14.81 -17.98 13.79
CA PHE A 471 -15.83 -18.20 14.81
C PHE A 471 -17.14 -17.44 14.52
N ALA A 472 -17.04 -16.23 13.98
CA ALA A 472 -18.21 -15.46 13.57
C ALA A 472 -18.97 -16.11 12.41
N THR A 473 -18.33 -16.92 11.59
CA THR A 473 -18.95 -17.69 10.49
C THR A 473 -19.43 -19.09 10.94
N GLY A 474 -19.31 -19.41 12.23
CA GLY A 474 -19.77 -20.68 12.80
C GLY A 474 -18.82 -21.87 12.59
N ASP A 475 -17.55 -21.61 12.32
CA ASP A 475 -16.56 -22.67 12.08
C ASP A 475 -16.05 -23.33 13.35
N ASP A 476 -15.62 -24.58 13.17
CA ASP A 476 -14.83 -25.29 14.15
C ASP A 476 -13.38 -24.77 14.13
N LEU A 477 -12.93 -24.31 15.27
CA LEU A 477 -11.61 -23.71 15.44
C LEU A 477 -10.46 -24.74 15.50
N GLU A 478 -10.77 -26.01 15.75
CA GLU A 478 -9.73 -27.07 15.87
C GLU A 478 -8.99 -27.31 14.55
N SER A 479 -9.62 -26.98 13.43
CA SER A 479 -9.03 -27.17 12.08
C SER A 479 -8.23 -25.96 11.57
N LEU A 480 -8.20 -24.84 12.30
CA LEU A 480 -7.52 -23.62 11.86
C LEU A 480 -5.98 -23.76 11.96
N PRO A 481 -5.24 -23.17 11.02
CA PRO A 481 -3.79 -23.06 11.14
C PRO A 481 -3.41 -22.25 12.37
N GLN A 482 -2.48 -22.74 13.16
CA GLN A 482 -2.03 -22.04 14.36
C GLN A 482 -0.65 -22.48 14.79
N ASP A 483 0.21 -21.53 15.13
CA ASP A 483 1.53 -21.76 15.72
C ASP A 483 1.49 -21.76 17.25
N VAL A 484 0.50 -21.06 17.79
CA VAL A 484 0.25 -20.89 19.22
C VAL A 484 -1.22 -21.04 19.50
N ALA A 485 -1.58 -21.27 20.74
CA ALA A 485 -2.98 -21.23 21.14
C ALA A 485 -3.56 -19.84 20.81
N THR A 486 -4.49 -19.80 19.87
CA THR A 486 -5.24 -18.61 19.46
C THR A 486 -6.70 -18.78 19.85
N TYR A 487 -7.36 -17.68 20.12
CA TYR A 487 -8.74 -17.71 20.62
C TYR A 487 -9.59 -16.66 19.91
N PRO A 488 -10.86 -16.98 19.61
CA PRO A 488 -11.80 -15.95 19.15
C PRO A 488 -11.94 -14.84 20.18
N LEU A 489 -11.77 -13.61 19.80
CA LEU A 489 -11.83 -12.46 20.68
C LEU A 489 -13.22 -12.25 21.30
N GLN A 490 -14.26 -12.89 20.73
CA GLN A 490 -15.59 -13.02 21.35
C GLN A 490 -15.55 -13.71 22.72
N LEU A 491 -14.59 -14.61 22.93
CA LEU A 491 -14.46 -15.32 24.21
C LEU A 491 -13.77 -14.46 25.26
N ALA A 492 -12.91 -13.53 24.88
CA ALA A 492 -12.20 -12.64 25.80
C ALA A 492 -13.17 -11.77 26.60
N TYR A 493 -14.17 -11.17 25.96
CA TYR A 493 -15.16 -10.35 26.67
C TYR A 493 -16.27 -11.16 27.36
N SER A 494 -16.47 -12.42 26.98
CA SER A 494 -17.54 -13.25 27.56
C SER A 494 -17.23 -13.84 28.94
N LYS A 495 -16.10 -13.47 29.58
CA LYS A 495 -15.62 -13.95 30.89
C LYS A 495 -15.40 -15.47 30.96
N ARG A 496 -15.25 -16.15 29.86
CA ARG A 496 -14.96 -17.60 29.82
C ARG A 496 -13.48 -17.91 29.94
N GLY A 497 -12.71 -17.06 30.68
CA GLY A 497 -11.34 -17.20 31.12
C GLY A 497 -10.56 -18.35 30.49
N MET A 498 -10.08 -18.21 29.25
CA MET A 498 -9.42 -19.29 28.51
C MET A 498 -7.89 -19.12 28.46
N GLY A 499 -7.28 -18.63 29.53
CA GLY A 499 -5.82 -18.61 29.64
C GLY A 499 -5.11 -17.44 28.95
N TYR A 500 -5.81 -16.39 28.59
CA TYR A 500 -5.21 -15.14 28.09
C TYR A 500 -4.25 -14.51 29.10
N ASP A 501 -4.52 -14.63 30.40
CA ASP A 501 -3.76 -13.99 31.49
C ASP A 501 -2.29 -14.44 31.58
N MET A 502 -1.94 -15.58 30.99
CA MET A 502 -0.61 -16.19 31.07
C MET A 502 0.09 -16.24 29.71
N ARG A 503 -0.48 -15.61 28.68
CA ARG A 503 0.04 -15.71 27.32
C ARG A 503 1.31 -14.90 27.17
N GLY A 504 2.41 -15.58 26.87
CA GLY A 504 3.62 -14.92 26.37
C GLY A 504 3.50 -14.63 24.88
N VAL A 505 4.08 -13.51 24.44
CA VAL A 505 4.04 -13.08 23.03
C VAL A 505 5.44 -13.15 22.43
N TYR A 506 5.60 -13.95 21.37
CA TYR A 506 6.79 -13.97 20.54
C TYR A 506 6.87 -12.68 19.73
N LEU A 507 8.04 -12.05 19.70
CA LEU A 507 8.31 -10.84 18.94
C LEU A 507 9.50 -11.05 18.01
N GLU A 508 9.45 -10.48 16.80
CA GLU A 508 10.63 -10.43 15.94
C GLU A 508 10.67 -9.15 15.09
N ALA A 509 11.87 -8.62 14.89
CA ALA A 509 12.15 -7.60 13.90
C ALA A 509 13.26 -8.11 12.99
N GLN A 510 12.92 -8.46 11.77
CA GLN A 510 13.84 -9.03 10.79
C GLN A 510 13.90 -8.13 9.56
N GLN A 511 14.90 -7.26 9.50
CA GLN A 511 15.17 -6.47 8.31
C GLN A 511 16.47 -6.94 7.64
N THR A 512 16.45 -7.03 6.32
CA THR A 512 17.58 -7.53 5.53
C THR A 512 18.41 -6.42 4.90
N THR A 513 17.92 -5.17 4.87
CA THR A 513 18.51 -4.06 4.09
C THR A 513 19.37 -3.08 4.89
N LEU A 514 19.15 -2.94 6.21
CA LEU A 514 19.85 -1.94 7.04
C LEU A 514 20.87 -2.51 8.02
N GLY A 515 21.36 -3.70 7.81
CA GLY A 515 22.31 -4.31 8.72
C GLY A 515 21.75 -5.51 9.47
N ASP A 516 22.63 -6.23 10.17
CA ASP A 516 22.41 -7.61 10.57
C ASP A 516 21.82 -7.77 11.98
N ASP A 517 21.35 -6.69 12.61
CA ASP A 517 20.82 -6.72 13.97
C ASP A 517 19.33 -7.09 14.04
N ARG A 518 19.05 -8.30 13.60
CA ARG A 518 17.74 -8.93 13.81
C ARG A 518 17.48 -9.09 15.29
N LEU A 519 16.30 -8.60 15.74
CA LEU A 519 15.86 -8.76 17.12
C LEU A 519 14.83 -9.89 17.21
N ARG A 520 14.87 -10.63 18.31
CA ARG A 520 13.80 -11.50 18.78
C ARG A 520 13.47 -11.17 20.22
N GLY A 521 12.23 -11.35 20.58
CA GLY A 521 11.79 -11.06 21.92
C GLY A 521 10.72 -12.00 22.43
N TRP A 522 10.56 -11.96 23.74
CA TRP A 522 9.44 -12.58 24.43
C TRP A 522 8.85 -11.58 25.43
N ARG A 523 7.60 -11.26 25.23
CA ARG A 523 6.84 -10.38 26.11
C ARG A 523 5.96 -11.22 27.01
N THR A 524 6.13 -11.07 28.32
CA THR A 524 5.26 -11.62 29.36
C THR A 524 4.26 -10.55 29.79
N ALA A 525 3.47 -10.83 30.83
CA ALA A 525 2.57 -9.82 31.41
C ALA A 525 3.28 -8.58 31.98
N GLU A 526 4.54 -8.66 32.36
CA GLU A 526 5.26 -7.57 33.04
C GLU A 526 6.62 -7.24 32.39
N HIS A 527 7.26 -8.23 31.77
CA HIS A 527 8.63 -8.09 31.28
C HIS A 527 8.74 -8.40 29.80
N LYS A 528 9.69 -7.74 29.17
CA LYS A 528 10.09 -7.98 27.78
C LYS A 528 11.58 -8.31 27.73
N TYR A 529 11.91 -9.49 27.21
CA TYR A 529 13.27 -9.90 26.94
C TYR A 529 13.54 -9.82 25.45
N LEU A 530 14.66 -9.19 25.10
CA LEU A 530 15.10 -9.04 23.71
C LEU A 530 16.50 -9.64 23.56
N ILE A 531 16.75 -10.26 22.40
CA ILE A 531 18.07 -10.74 22.00
C ILE A 531 18.33 -10.41 20.54
N SER A 532 19.48 -9.78 20.26
CA SER A 532 19.93 -9.52 18.90
C SER A 532 20.64 -10.75 18.32
N ARG A 533 20.84 -10.75 16.99
CA ARG A 533 21.65 -11.78 16.31
C ARG A 533 23.10 -11.78 16.79
N SER A 534 23.65 -10.62 17.14
CA SER A 534 25.00 -10.48 17.72
C SER A 534 25.13 -11.03 19.14
N GLY A 535 24.00 -11.43 19.75
CA GLY A 535 23.94 -11.96 21.13
C GLY A 535 23.82 -10.88 22.20
N GLN A 536 23.53 -9.63 21.84
CA GLN A 536 23.19 -8.60 22.82
C GLN A 536 21.83 -8.90 23.42
N GLU A 537 21.74 -8.85 24.76
CA GLU A 537 20.55 -9.18 25.51
C GLU A 537 20.06 -7.97 26.31
N GLN A 538 18.74 -7.83 26.38
CA GLN A 538 18.07 -6.77 27.15
C GLN A 538 16.85 -7.36 27.87
N LEU A 539 16.60 -6.86 29.08
CA LEU A 539 15.39 -7.18 29.85
C LEU A 539 14.78 -5.89 30.36
N PHE A 540 13.51 -5.68 30.06
CA PHE A 540 12.76 -4.49 30.46
C PHE A 540 11.52 -4.87 31.27
N ASP A 541 11.21 -4.05 32.28
CA ASP A 541 9.85 -3.93 32.82
C ASP A 541 9.12 -2.87 32.00
N TYR A 542 8.51 -3.30 30.91
CA TYR A 542 7.95 -2.38 29.92
C TYR A 542 6.74 -1.57 30.43
N ARG A 543 6.09 -2.06 31.50
CA ARG A 543 4.96 -1.33 32.12
C ARG A 543 5.40 -0.10 32.89
N THR A 544 6.62 -0.07 33.37
CA THR A 544 7.16 1.02 34.16
C THR A 544 8.21 1.82 33.42
N ASN A 545 9.14 1.15 32.73
CA ASN A 545 10.25 1.82 32.04
C ASN A 545 10.94 0.88 31.03
N GLU A 546 10.79 1.14 29.74
CA GLU A 546 11.53 0.40 28.68
C GLU A 546 12.95 0.94 28.41
N VAL A 547 13.41 1.95 29.11
CA VAL A 547 14.76 2.53 28.93
C VAL A 547 15.79 1.80 29.80
N GLU A 548 15.40 1.38 31.01
CA GLU A 548 16.29 0.73 31.95
C GLU A 548 16.44 -0.77 31.69
N ASN A 549 17.62 -1.20 31.21
CA ASN A 549 17.91 -2.62 31.05
C ASN A 549 18.14 -3.28 32.42
N LYS A 550 17.23 -4.17 32.82
CA LYS A 550 17.24 -4.89 34.10
C LYS A 550 18.04 -6.21 34.08
N LEU A 551 18.70 -6.54 32.97
CA LEU A 551 19.41 -7.82 32.81
C LEU A 551 20.37 -8.15 33.95
N SER A 552 21.13 -7.15 34.42
CA SER A 552 22.08 -7.33 35.56
C SER A 552 21.39 -7.39 36.92
N LYS A 553 20.18 -6.84 37.06
CA LYS A 553 19.40 -6.81 38.30
C LYS A 553 18.58 -8.09 38.49
N GLU A 554 18.11 -8.68 37.41
CA GLU A 554 17.21 -9.83 37.38
C GLU A 554 17.73 -10.96 36.47
N PRO A 555 18.99 -11.45 36.68
CA PRO A 555 19.62 -12.38 35.76
C PRO A 555 18.90 -13.73 35.67
N LYS A 556 18.29 -14.20 36.77
CA LYS A 556 17.54 -15.46 36.77
C LYS A 556 16.29 -15.36 35.90
N LEU A 557 15.52 -14.28 36.05
CA LEU A 557 14.33 -14.03 35.23
C LEU A 557 14.70 -13.95 33.76
N ALA A 558 15.78 -13.25 33.41
CA ALA A 558 16.27 -13.17 32.03
C ALA A 558 16.59 -14.56 31.44
N VAL A 559 17.25 -15.45 32.22
CA VAL A 559 17.55 -16.81 31.78
C VAL A 559 16.29 -17.63 31.57
N ASP A 560 15.30 -17.51 32.44
CA ASP A 560 14.04 -18.24 32.34
C ASP A 560 13.23 -17.77 31.09
N ILE A 561 13.12 -16.46 30.87
CA ILE A 561 12.42 -15.91 29.69
C ILE A 561 13.19 -16.25 28.40
N LYS A 562 14.51 -16.15 28.39
CA LYS A 562 15.35 -16.57 27.26
C LYS A 562 15.12 -18.03 26.89
N ALA A 563 15.09 -18.91 27.88
CA ALA A 563 14.85 -20.33 27.66
C ALA A 563 13.46 -20.55 27.02
N THR A 564 12.45 -19.85 27.50
CA THR A 564 11.09 -19.88 26.91
C THR A 564 11.09 -19.44 25.45
N LEU A 565 11.71 -18.29 25.15
CA LEU A 565 11.83 -17.78 23.79
C LEU A 565 12.52 -18.77 22.85
N LEU A 566 13.66 -19.33 23.28
CA LEU A 566 14.43 -20.25 22.44
C LEU A 566 13.71 -21.58 22.23
N ASN A 567 13.08 -22.12 23.25
CA ASN A 567 12.28 -23.34 23.14
C ASN A 567 11.10 -23.14 22.21
N PHE A 568 10.39 -22.02 22.36
CA PHE A 568 9.28 -21.64 21.47
C PHE A 568 9.73 -21.53 20.01
N PHE A 569 10.77 -20.73 19.75
CA PHE A 569 11.26 -20.51 18.40
C PHE A 569 11.75 -21.80 17.73
N ASN A 570 12.43 -22.67 18.47
CA ASN A 570 12.93 -23.95 17.95
C ASN A 570 11.81 -24.95 17.65
N ALA A 571 10.63 -24.77 18.25
CA ALA A 571 9.46 -25.60 17.99
C ALA A 571 8.60 -25.10 16.81
N LEU A 572 8.79 -23.85 16.37
CA LEU A 572 8.03 -23.31 15.24
C LEU A 572 8.37 -24.05 13.94
N PRO A 573 7.35 -24.38 13.12
CA PRO A 573 7.59 -24.80 11.75
C PRO A 573 8.15 -23.61 10.98
N ILE A 574 9.38 -23.73 10.47
CA ILE A 574 9.99 -22.67 9.68
C ILE A 574 9.73 -22.96 8.21
N LEU A 575 8.99 -22.06 7.57
CA LEU A 575 8.73 -22.12 6.15
C LEU A 575 9.69 -21.15 5.43
N ASP A 576 10.47 -21.67 4.50
CA ASP A 576 11.30 -20.84 3.64
C ASP A 576 10.39 -20.13 2.63
N GLY A 577 10.15 -18.85 2.86
CA GLY A 577 9.47 -18.00 1.88
C GLY A 577 10.30 -17.88 0.60
N SER A 578 9.63 -17.71 -0.53
CA SER A 578 10.33 -17.44 -1.78
C SER A 578 11.11 -16.13 -1.67
N VAL A 579 12.43 -16.19 -1.72
CA VAL A 579 13.28 -15.00 -1.78
C VAL A 579 13.13 -14.38 -3.17
N LEU A 580 12.68 -13.14 -3.21
CA LEU A 580 12.52 -12.39 -4.44
C LEU A 580 13.81 -11.65 -4.78
N SER A 581 14.14 -11.57 -6.06
CA SER A 581 15.19 -10.67 -6.51
C SER A 581 14.70 -9.23 -6.43
N ILE A 582 15.46 -8.37 -5.74
CA ILE A 582 15.15 -6.94 -5.61
C ILE A 582 15.37 -6.27 -6.97
N SER A 583 14.35 -5.62 -7.50
CA SER A 583 14.45 -4.82 -8.71
C SER A 583 14.79 -3.37 -8.37
N ALA A 584 15.27 -2.59 -9.36
CA ALA A 584 15.47 -1.15 -9.18
C ALA A 584 14.17 -0.39 -8.83
N GLN A 585 13.01 -0.96 -9.09
CA GLN A 585 11.74 -0.41 -8.63
C GLN A 585 11.51 -0.68 -7.14
N ASP A 586 11.89 -1.87 -6.68
CA ASP A 586 11.82 -2.25 -5.26
C ASP A 586 12.74 -1.35 -4.42
N GLU A 587 13.99 -1.15 -4.87
CA GLU A 587 14.95 -0.27 -4.19
C GLU A 587 14.41 1.15 -4.07
N ARG A 588 13.84 1.70 -5.15
CA ARG A 588 13.23 3.04 -5.12
C ARG A 588 12.04 3.10 -4.18
N ALA A 589 11.14 2.11 -4.24
CA ALA A 589 9.98 2.09 -3.36
C ALA A 589 10.39 1.97 -1.90
N MET A 590 11.41 1.19 -1.59
CA MET A 590 11.98 1.09 -0.23
C MET A 590 12.57 2.42 0.22
N GLY A 591 13.29 3.15 -0.67
CA GLY A 591 13.78 4.50 -0.39
C GLY A 591 12.65 5.52 -0.17
N ASP A 592 11.62 5.50 -1.02
CA ASP A 592 10.45 6.39 -0.88
C ASP A 592 9.68 6.16 0.44
N LEU A 593 9.77 4.95 0.99
CA LEU A 593 9.16 4.55 2.28
C LEU A 593 10.10 4.71 3.48
N GLY A 594 11.34 5.19 3.28
CA GLY A 594 12.31 5.40 4.36
C GLY A 594 13.03 4.13 4.85
N TYR A 595 12.97 3.02 4.11
CA TYR A 595 13.64 1.75 4.48
C TYR A 595 15.09 1.64 3.96
N THR A 596 15.54 2.56 3.12
CA THR A 596 16.94 2.66 2.62
C THR A 596 17.39 4.10 2.69
N ASP A 597 18.68 4.32 3.06
CA ASP A 597 19.32 5.63 3.05
C ASP A 597 19.49 6.22 1.64
#